data_bb7cc8b740483adf9d8c9d75766cbc7f
#
_entry.id   bb7cc8b740483adf9d8c9d75766cbc7f
#
_cell.length_a   1.000
_cell.length_b   1.000
_cell.length_c   1.000
_cell.angle_alpha   90.00
_cell.angle_beta   90.00
_cell.angle_gamma   90.00
#
_symmetry.space_group_name_H-M   'P 1'
#
loop_
_entity.id
_entity.type
_entity.pdbx_description
1 polymer ?
#
loop_
_entity_poly.entity_id
_entity_poly.type
_entity_poly.pdbx_seq_one_letter_code
_entity_poly.pdbx_strand_id
1 'polypeptide(L)'
;MSFHSREGFVEWVYPVLRLGIYEDLKNRLRSKAEHYICLVAELVSRQEGTQNYRSHQAQCMAGTVEMALRSRFPWQIPSSDYPYLSNLAVHPEYRRQGVAQQLLSNCEETAREWGFSEIYLHVLENNHAARQLYYQAGYRLQQVDWHWTYWLFGQPRRLFLRKQISLS
;
A
#
# COMPACT_ATOMS: atom_id res chain seq x y z
N MET A 1 -11.59 40.69 -3.45
CA MET A 1 -10.37 40.39 -4.24
C MET A 1 -10.14 38.89 -4.23
N SER A 2 -10.08 38.33 -5.38
CA SER A 2 -10.37 36.98 -5.83
C SER A 2 -9.46 35.87 -5.29
N PHE A 3 -10.03 34.88 -4.63
CA PHE A 3 -9.43 33.56 -4.36
C PHE A 3 -9.91 32.56 -5.43
N HIS A 4 -9.45 32.70 -6.68
CA HIS A 4 -9.94 31.82 -7.77
C HIS A 4 -8.84 31.13 -8.60
N SER A 5 -7.64 30.94 -8.05
CA SER A 5 -6.52 30.43 -8.88
C SER A 5 -5.92 29.07 -8.43
N ARG A 6 -6.50 28.38 -7.44
CA ARG A 6 -5.94 27.09 -6.96
C ARG A 6 -6.67 25.84 -7.47
N GLU A 7 -7.92 25.96 -7.88
CA GLU A 7 -8.69 24.79 -8.32
C GLU A 7 -8.32 24.31 -9.74
N GLY A 8 -8.03 25.22 -10.66
CA GLY A 8 -7.70 24.85 -12.04
C GLY A 8 -6.38 24.14 -12.23
N PHE A 9 -5.39 24.33 -11.34
CA PHE A 9 -4.09 23.66 -11.44
C PHE A 9 -4.18 22.19 -10.97
N VAL A 10 -4.99 21.90 -10.00
CA VAL A 10 -5.21 20.55 -9.46
C VAL A 10 -5.97 19.69 -10.47
N GLU A 11 -6.96 20.23 -11.17
CA GLU A 11 -7.74 19.50 -12.18
C GLU A 11 -6.90 19.08 -13.40
N TRP A 12 -5.91 19.87 -13.77
CA TRP A 12 -5.05 19.54 -14.93
C TRP A 12 -3.93 18.55 -14.59
N VAL A 13 -3.42 18.59 -13.36
CA VAL A 13 -2.35 17.69 -12.87
C VAL A 13 -2.90 16.30 -12.53
N TYR A 14 -4.16 16.20 -12.13
CA TYR A 14 -4.79 14.94 -11.69
C TYR A 14 -4.79 13.83 -12.78
N PRO A 15 -5.12 14.10 -14.06
CA PRO A 15 -5.06 13.09 -15.11
C PRO A 15 -3.64 12.59 -15.40
N VAL A 16 -2.65 13.48 -15.35
CA VAL A 16 -1.24 13.15 -15.62
C VAL A 16 -0.65 12.30 -14.49
N LEU A 17 -0.95 12.65 -13.22
CA LEU A 17 -0.56 11.86 -12.06
C LEU A 17 -1.23 10.47 -12.09
N ARG A 18 -2.50 10.39 -12.46
CA ARG A 18 -3.24 9.13 -12.59
C ARG A 18 -2.66 8.24 -13.67
N LEU A 19 -2.25 8.81 -14.80
CA LEU A 19 -1.61 8.08 -15.89
C LEU A 19 -0.22 7.56 -15.46
N GLY A 20 0.58 8.38 -14.77
CA GLY A 20 1.89 7.98 -14.25
C GLY A 20 1.81 6.85 -13.22
N ILE A 21 0.84 6.90 -12.31
CA ILE A 21 0.58 5.81 -11.34
C ILE A 21 0.15 4.54 -12.05
N TYR A 22 -0.72 4.63 -13.06
CA TYR A 22 -1.20 3.48 -13.81
C TYR A 22 -0.07 2.79 -14.60
N GLU A 23 0.79 3.54 -15.28
CA GLU A 23 1.93 2.99 -16.02
C GLU A 23 3.00 2.40 -15.10
N ASP A 24 3.26 3.01 -13.93
CA ASP A 24 4.17 2.47 -12.94
C ASP A 24 3.64 1.14 -12.38
N LEU A 25 2.35 1.07 -12.04
CA LEU A 25 1.69 -0.15 -11.59
C LEU A 25 1.74 -1.25 -12.64
N LYS A 26 1.42 -0.92 -13.89
CA LYS A 26 1.44 -1.85 -15.03
C LYS A 26 2.85 -2.39 -15.31
N ASN A 27 3.86 -1.53 -15.20
CA ASN A 27 5.25 -1.94 -15.38
C ASN A 27 5.71 -2.85 -14.25
N ARG A 28 5.32 -2.59 -13.00
CA ARG A 28 5.62 -3.46 -11.85
C ARG A 28 4.94 -4.82 -11.96
N LEU A 29 3.67 -4.86 -12.36
CA LEU A 29 2.93 -6.11 -12.59
C LEU A 29 3.51 -6.94 -13.76
N ARG A 30 4.16 -6.30 -14.73
CA ARG A 30 4.84 -6.95 -15.84
C ARG A 30 6.27 -7.34 -15.54
N SER A 31 6.92 -6.70 -14.55
CA SER A 31 8.26 -7.09 -14.14
C SER A 31 8.18 -8.44 -13.43
N LYS A 32 8.88 -9.45 -13.94
CA LYS A 32 9.14 -10.73 -13.23
C LYS A 32 10.15 -10.49 -12.11
N ALA A 33 9.92 -9.50 -11.25
CA ALA A 33 10.78 -9.31 -10.09
C ALA A 33 10.56 -10.49 -9.15
N GLU A 34 11.62 -11.16 -8.78
CA GLU A 34 11.64 -12.41 -8.01
C GLU A 34 10.92 -12.28 -6.65
N HIS A 35 10.79 -11.03 -6.14
CA HIS A 35 10.11 -10.70 -4.89
C HIS A 35 9.20 -9.48 -5.08
N TYR A 36 8.10 -9.68 -5.80
CA TYR A 36 7.02 -8.72 -5.95
C TYR A 36 5.68 -9.42 -5.87
N ILE A 37 4.77 -8.90 -5.06
CA ILE A 37 3.37 -9.34 -5.00
C ILE A 37 2.42 -8.15 -5.00
N CYS A 38 1.25 -8.36 -5.62
CA CYS A 38 0.09 -7.50 -5.49
C CYS A 38 -1.08 -8.39 -5.03
N LEU A 39 -1.51 -8.20 -3.78
CA LEU A 39 -2.64 -8.92 -3.22
C LEU A 39 -3.94 -8.14 -3.44
N VAL A 40 -4.99 -8.86 -3.80
CA VAL A 40 -6.33 -8.32 -3.99
C VAL A 40 -7.29 -9.07 -3.06
N ALA A 41 -8.03 -8.35 -2.25
CA ALA A 41 -9.14 -8.89 -1.48
C ALA A 41 -10.42 -8.79 -2.31
N GLU A 42 -11.06 -9.93 -2.56
CA GLU A 42 -12.31 -10.02 -3.30
C GLU A 42 -13.44 -10.51 -2.38
N LEU A 43 -14.65 -10.02 -2.61
CA LEU A 43 -15.82 -10.54 -1.96
C LEU A 43 -16.38 -11.71 -2.77
N VAL A 44 -16.44 -12.87 -2.13
CA VAL A 44 -17.14 -14.02 -2.67
C VAL A 44 -18.57 -13.99 -2.13
N SER A 45 -19.54 -13.57 -2.95
CA SER A 45 -20.95 -13.74 -2.61
C SER A 45 -21.30 -15.22 -2.70
N ARG A 46 -21.50 -15.86 -1.55
CA ARG A 46 -22.03 -17.21 -1.47
C ARG A 46 -23.52 -17.14 -1.80
N GLN A 47 -23.89 -17.26 -3.08
CA GLN A 47 -25.26 -17.55 -3.44
C GLN A 47 -25.49 -19.04 -3.20
N GLU A 48 -26.16 -19.34 -2.10
CA GLU A 48 -26.79 -20.66 -1.90
C GLU A 48 -28.02 -20.74 -2.83
N GLY A 49 -27.94 -21.63 -3.81
CA GLY A 49 -29.09 -22.19 -4.51
C GLY A 49 -29.64 -21.37 -5.67
N THR A 50 -29.22 -21.64 -6.87
CA THR A 50 -30.05 -22.08 -8.01
C THR A 50 -29.14 -22.28 -9.23
N GLN A 51 -29.12 -23.51 -9.74
CA GLN A 51 -28.50 -23.82 -11.04
C GLN A 51 -29.25 -23.06 -12.13
N ASN A 52 -28.55 -22.34 -12.90
CA ASN A 52 -28.73 -21.80 -14.23
C ASN A 52 -28.60 -20.29 -14.27
N TYR A 53 -27.56 -19.92 -14.87
CA TYR A 53 -27.16 -18.77 -15.68
C TYR A 53 -25.70 -18.41 -15.39
N ARG A 54 -24.87 -18.50 -16.43
CA ARG A 54 -23.55 -17.86 -16.48
C ARG A 54 -23.74 -16.34 -16.38
N SER A 55 -24.07 -15.85 -15.19
CA SER A 55 -23.99 -14.44 -14.88
C SER A 55 -22.53 -14.16 -14.51
N HIS A 56 -21.90 -13.23 -15.17
CA HIS A 56 -20.64 -12.61 -14.77
C HIS A 56 -20.79 -12.24 -13.30
N GLN A 57 -20.20 -13.03 -12.39
CA GLN A 57 -20.04 -12.65 -11.00
C GLN A 57 -19.25 -11.34 -11.03
N ALA A 58 -19.90 -10.26 -10.68
CA ALA A 58 -19.22 -9.01 -10.44
C ALA A 58 -18.31 -9.24 -9.22
N GLN A 59 -17.06 -9.57 -9.48
CA GLN A 59 -16.03 -9.65 -8.45
C GLN A 59 -15.84 -8.25 -7.89
N CYS A 60 -16.36 -8.00 -6.70
CA CYS A 60 -16.20 -6.73 -6.03
C CYS A 60 -14.84 -6.72 -5.33
N MET A 61 -13.91 -5.94 -5.87
CA MET A 61 -12.61 -5.72 -5.24
C MET A 61 -12.79 -4.90 -3.95
N ALA A 62 -12.55 -5.55 -2.82
CA ALA A 62 -12.69 -4.94 -1.50
C ALA A 62 -11.44 -4.15 -1.08
N GLY A 63 -10.26 -4.57 -1.54
CA GLY A 63 -9.01 -3.88 -1.24
C GLY A 63 -7.81 -4.47 -1.96
N THR A 64 -6.69 -3.75 -1.91
CA THR A 64 -5.42 -4.13 -2.51
C THR A 64 -4.24 -3.73 -1.63
N VAL A 65 -3.11 -4.41 -1.79
CA VAL A 65 -1.81 -4.03 -1.23
C VAL A 65 -0.71 -4.55 -2.13
N GLU A 66 0.39 -3.82 -2.23
CA GLU A 66 1.60 -4.26 -2.91
C GLU A 66 2.73 -4.45 -1.91
N MET A 67 3.58 -5.44 -2.16
CA MET A 67 4.84 -5.63 -1.47
C MET A 67 5.94 -5.95 -2.47
N ALA A 68 7.09 -5.29 -2.30
CA ALA A 68 8.28 -5.51 -3.11
C ALA A 68 9.53 -5.35 -2.26
N LEU A 69 10.66 -5.94 -2.68
CA LEU A 69 11.92 -5.62 -2.07
C LEU A 69 12.36 -4.21 -2.45
N ARG A 70 12.88 -3.49 -1.46
CA ARG A 70 13.57 -2.21 -1.65
C ARG A 70 14.96 -2.31 -1.10
N SER A 71 15.92 -1.77 -1.83
CA SER A 71 17.30 -1.67 -1.36
C SER A 71 17.49 -0.41 -0.50
N ARG A 72 18.13 -0.58 0.65
CA ARG A 72 18.48 0.54 1.53
C ARG A 72 19.60 1.39 0.93
N PHE A 73 20.52 0.72 0.22
CA PHE A 73 21.65 1.34 -0.45
C PHE A 73 21.87 0.69 -1.82
N PRO A 74 21.35 1.29 -2.92
CA PRO A 74 21.43 0.68 -4.27
C PRO A 74 22.86 0.39 -4.76
N TRP A 75 23.88 1.02 -4.15
CA TRP A 75 25.29 0.84 -4.50
C TRP A 75 26.09 -0.10 -3.57
N GLN A 76 25.43 -0.70 -2.55
CA GLN A 76 26.07 -1.68 -1.67
C GLN A 76 25.79 -3.12 -2.15
N ILE A 77 26.86 -3.90 -2.26
CA ILE A 77 26.79 -5.33 -2.52
C ILE A 77 27.47 -6.06 -1.33
N PRO A 78 26.78 -6.98 -0.63
CA PRO A 78 25.41 -7.46 -0.88
C PRO A 78 24.37 -6.40 -0.55
N SER A 79 23.28 -6.39 -1.33
CA SER A 79 22.16 -5.48 -1.12
C SER A 79 21.47 -5.80 0.21
N SER A 80 21.27 -4.80 1.03
CA SER A 80 20.44 -4.90 2.24
C SER A 80 18.98 -4.67 1.88
N ASP A 81 18.42 -5.58 1.07
CA ASP A 81 17.05 -5.49 0.63
C ASP A 81 16.09 -5.80 1.78
N TYR A 82 14.94 -5.17 1.76
CA TYR A 82 13.90 -5.36 2.75
C TYR A 82 12.50 -5.30 2.13
N PRO A 83 11.55 -6.13 2.62
CA PRO A 83 10.16 -6.07 2.18
C PRO A 83 9.53 -4.74 2.53
N TYR A 84 8.94 -4.11 1.53
CA TYR A 84 8.32 -2.81 1.66
C TYR A 84 6.90 -2.83 1.13
N LEU A 85 5.93 -2.47 2.00
CA LEU A 85 4.52 -2.36 1.67
C LEU A 85 4.20 -1.00 1.05
N SER A 86 3.40 -1.02 0.00
CA SER A 86 2.88 0.16 -0.68
C SER A 86 1.45 -0.07 -1.15
N ASN A 87 0.78 1.01 -1.53
CA ASN A 87 -0.53 0.99 -2.19
C ASN A 87 -1.62 0.18 -1.45
N LEU A 88 -1.58 0.15 -0.09
CA LEU A 88 -2.68 -0.41 0.67
C LEU A 88 -3.92 0.48 0.54
N ALA A 89 -4.94 -0.07 -0.08
CA ALA A 89 -6.22 0.60 -0.27
C ALA A 89 -7.38 -0.34 0.05
N VAL A 90 -8.43 0.18 0.69
CA VAL A 90 -9.69 -0.55 0.94
C VAL A 90 -10.85 0.31 0.47
N HIS A 91 -11.72 -0.30 -0.33
CA HIS A 91 -12.91 0.35 -0.84
C HIS A 91 -13.76 0.90 0.32
N PRO A 92 -14.32 2.11 0.23
CA PRO A 92 -15.04 2.75 1.33
C PRO A 92 -16.10 1.87 2.00
N GLU A 93 -16.88 1.13 1.22
CA GLU A 93 -17.95 0.26 1.71
C GLU A 93 -17.45 -0.94 2.53
N TYR A 94 -16.19 -1.35 2.34
CA TYR A 94 -15.60 -2.51 3.01
C TYR A 94 -14.59 -2.14 4.09
N ARG A 95 -14.51 -0.84 4.43
CA ARG A 95 -13.67 -0.37 5.54
C ARG A 95 -14.21 -0.84 6.88
N ARG A 96 -13.32 -0.96 7.86
CA ARG A 96 -13.63 -1.38 9.25
C ARG A 96 -14.16 -2.82 9.38
N GLN A 97 -14.02 -3.64 8.33
CA GLN A 97 -14.43 -5.05 8.29
C GLN A 97 -13.24 -6.02 8.30
N GLY A 98 -12.05 -5.56 8.69
CA GLY A 98 -10.86 -6.42 8.78
C GLY A 98 -10.07 -6.61 7.48
N VAL A 99 -10.56 -6.12 6.32
CA VAL A 99 -9.92 -6.32 5.01
C VAL A 99 -8.46 -5.90 5.01
N ALA A 100 -8.13 -4.70 5.51
CA ALA A 100 -6.76 -4.22 5.58
C ALA A 100 -5.87 -5.07 6.48
N GLN A 101 -6.39 -5.56 7.61
CA GLN A 101 -5.66 -6.44 8.52
C GLN A 101 -5.33 -7.78 7.86
N GLN A 102 -6.27 -8.36 7.13
CA GLN A 102 -6.06 -9.59 6.37
C GLN A 102 -5.00 -9.41 5.28
N LEU A 103 -5.07 -8.32 4.51
CA LEU A 103 -4.05 -8.00 3.50
C LEU A 103 -2.66 -7.85 4.11
N LEU A 104 -2.54 -7.16 5.24
CA LEU A 104 -1.27 -7.02 5.97
C LEU A 104 -0.74 -8.37 6.47
N SER A 105 -1.61 -9.21 7.05
CA SER A 105 -1.23 -10.54 7.54
C SER A 105 -0.68 -11.43 6.43
N ASN A 106 -1.31 -11.43 5.25
CA ASN A 106 -0.84 -12.21 4.10
C ASN A 106 0.50 -11.68 3.57
N CYS A 107 0.72 -10.35 3.57
CA CYS A 107 2.03 -9.80 3.24
C CYS A 107 3.11 -10.22 4.24
N GLU A 108 2.78 -10.27 5.53
CA GLU A 108 3.72 -10.71 6.57
C GLU A 108 4.09 -12.18 6.43
N GLU A 109 3.12 -13.02 6.06
CA GLU A 109 3.37 -14.43 5.75
C GLU A 109 4.28 -14.60 4.54
N THR A 110 3.98 -13.91 3.44
CA THR A 110 4.83 -13.91 2.25
C THR A 110 6.24 -13.38 2.54
N ALA A 111 6.38 -12.34 3.36
CA ALA A 111 7.69 -11.82 3.74
C ALA A 111 8.50 -12.87 4.54
N ARG A 112 7.85 -13.68 5.40
CA ARG A 112 8.48 -14.83 6.09
C ARG A 112 8.92 -15.91 5.10
N GLU A 113 8.08 -16.25 4.11
CA GLU A 113 8.42 -17.20 3.05
C GLU A 113 9.63 -16.73 2.24
N TRP A 114 9.79 -15.42 2.05
CA TRP A 114 10.98 -14.83 1.42
C TRP A 114 12.20 -14.80 2.35
N GLY A 115 12.08 -15.26 3.60
CA GLY A 115 13.18 -15.34 4.57
C GLY A 115 13.45 -14.05 5.34
N PHE A 116 12.52 -13.09 5.34
CA PHE A 116 12.70 -11.84 6.06
C PHE A 116 12.02 -11.86 7.43
N SER A 117 12.70 -11.28 8.42
CA SER A 117 12.19 -11.12 9.78
C SER A 117 11.59 -9.74 10.07
N GLU A 118 11.62 -8.85 9.10
CA GLU A 118 11.14 -7.47 9.23
C GLU A 118 10.43 -7.02 7.97
N ILE A 119 9.43 -6.14 8.14
CA ILE A 119 8.65 -5.55 7.06
C ILE A 119 8.44 -4.06 7.31
N TYR A 120 8.43 -3.25 6.26
CA TYR A 120 8.47 -1.80 6.35
C TYR A 120 7.41 -1.13 5.50
N LEU A 121 7.02 0.07 5.90
CA LEU A 121 6.14 0.93 5.12
C LEU A 121 6.34 2.41 5.50
N HIS A 122 5.78 3.30 4.68
CA HIS A 122 5.61 4.70 5.06
C HIS A 122 4.14 5.06 5.21
N VAL A 123 3.87 5.96 6.14
CA VAL A 123 2.56 6.57 6.31
C VAL A 123 2.69 8.07 6.56
N LEU A 124 1.75 8.86 6.05
CA LEU A 124 1.73 10.29 6.33
C LEU A 124 1.30 10.54 7.79
N GLU A 125 1.93 11.48 8.46
CA GLU A 125 1.66 11.82 9.85
C GLU A 125 0.20 12.23 10.10
N ASN A 126 -0.42 12.89 9.15
CA ASN A 126 -1.83 13.31 9.21
C ASN A 126 -2.83 12.21 8.82
N ASN A 127 -2.38 11.05 8.33
CA ASN A 127 -3.25 9.92 8.04
C ASN A 127 -3.52 9.10 9.31
N HIS A 128 -4.36 9.63 10.21
CA HIS A 128 -4.65 9.04 11.50
C HIS A 128 -5.24 7.63 11.39
N ALA A 129 -6.12 7.40 10.41
CA ALA A 129 -6.77 6.10 10.22
C ALA A 129 -5.76 5.01 9.83
N ALA A 130 -4.86 5.28 8.89
CA ALA A 130 -3.83 4.34 8.49
C ALA A 130 -2.80 4.12 9.61
N ARG A 131 -2.41 5.17 10.34
CA ARG A 131 -1.50 5.06 11.49
C ARG A 131 -2.08 4.15 12.58
N GLN A 132 -3.36 4.33 12.91
CA GLN A 132 -4.05 3.48 13.88
C GLN A 132 -4.06 2.02 13.44
N LEU A 133 -4.38 1.75 12.15
CA LEU A 133 -4.33 0.41 11.57
C LEU A 133 -2.94 -0.22 11.75
N TYR A 134 -1.88 0.47 11.34
CA TYR A 134 -0.52 -0.08 11.40
C TYR A 134 -0.05 -0.29 12.84
N TYR A 135 -0.33 0.63 13.76
CA TYR A 135 0.02 0.45 15.18
C TYR A 135 -0.72 -0.73 15.81
N GLN A 136 -2.00 -0.93 15.49
CA GLN A 136 -2.77 -2.10 15.93
C GLN A 136 -2.25 -3.40 15.31
N ALA A 137 -1.77 -3.36 14.07
CA ALA A 137 -1.12 -4.49 13.42
C ALA A 137 0.30 -4.76 13.93
N GLY A 138 0.83 -3.98 14.88
CA GLY A 138 2.12 -4.20 15.52
C GLY A 138 3.30 -3.45 14.91
N TYR A 139 3.06 -2.59 13.91
CA TYR A 139 4.11 -1.71 13.36
C TYR A 139 4.52 -0.66 14.39
N ARG A 140 5.80 -0.27 14.37
CA ARG A 140 6.36 0.74 15.27
C ARG A 140 7.14 1.77 14.47
N LEU A 141 7.17 3.00 14.97
CA LEU A 141 7.93 4.09 14.35
C LEU A 141 9.43 3.77 14.42
N GLN A 142 10.07 3.74 13.26
CA GLN A 142 11.51 3.57 13.11
C GLN A 142 12.21 4.92 12.88
N GLN A 143 11.62 5.75 12.02
CA GLN A 143 12.19 7.03 11.63
C GLN A 143 11.10 8.00 11.18
N VAL A 144 11.36 9.28 11.34
CA VAL A 144 10.57 10.37 10.71
C VAL A 144 11.42 10.96 9.60
N ASP A 145 10.89 10.96 8.38
CA ASP A 145 11.59 11.57 7.26
C ASP A 145 11.58 13.09 7.40
N TRP A 146 12.75 13.67 7.51
CA TRP A 146 12.95 15.11 7.54
C TRP A 146 13.35 15.59 6.16
N HIS A 147 12.45 16.29 5.48
CA HIS A 147 12.78 17.00 4.25
C HIS A 147 12.52 18.51 4.48
N TRP A 148 13.44 19.37 4.11
CA TRP A 148 13.29 20.83 4.21
C TRP A 148 12.04 21.35 3.49
N THR A 149 11.57 20.64 2.45
CA THR A 149 10.33 20.93 1.70
C THR A 149 9.07 20.83 2.58
N TYR A 150 9.09 20.04 3.65
CA TYR A 150 7.94 19.94 4.58
C TYR A 150 7.71 21.26 5.32
N TRP A 151 8.80 21.90 5.70
CA TRP A 151 8.74 23.19 6.38
C TRP A 151 8.31 24.33 5.43
N LEU A 152 8.76 24.29 4.15
CA LEU A 152 8.48 25.35 3.18
C LEU A 152 7.05 25.27 2.60
N PHE A 153 6.50 24.06 2.42
CA PHE A 153 5.22 23.83 1.75
C PHE A 153 4.12 23.31 2.68
N GLY A 154 4.35 23.19 3.98
CA GLY A 154 3.37 22.71 4.96
C GLY A 154 2.88 21.29 4.70
N GLN A 155 3.68 20.46 4.01
CA GLN A 155 3.31 19.08 3.73
C GLN A 155 3.44 18.21 4.98
N PRO A 156 2.56 17.20 5.16
CA PRO A 156 2.67 16.29 6.30
C PRO A 156 3.94 15.45 6.21
N ARG A 157 4.59 15.22 7.35
CA ARG A 157 5.79 14.37 7.44
C ARG A 157 5.45 12.93 7.09
N ARG A 158 6.44 12.20 6.57
CA ARG A 158 6.35 10.77 6.34
C ARG A 158 6.98 10.04 7.52
N LEU A 159 6.23 9.10 8.07
CA LEU A 159 6.67 8.23 9.15
C LEU A 159 7.07 6.89 8.55
N PHE A 160 8.31 6.48 8.75
CA PHE A 160 8.82 5.17 8.38
C PHE A 160 8.52 4.19 9.52
N LEU A 161 7.69 3.21 9.25
CA LEU A 161 7.28 2.20 10.23
C LEU A 161 7.91 0.85 9.90
N ARG A 162 8.22 0.10 10.97
CA ARG A 162 8.75 -1.27 10.92
C ARG A 162 7.89 -2.19 11.77
N LYS A 163 7.71 -3.41 11.31
CA LYS A 163 7.22 -4.52 12.12
C LYS A 163 8.22 -5.66 12.09
N GLN A 164 8.50 -6.25 13.24
CA GLN A 164 9.25 -7.49 13.37
C GLN A 164 8.27 -8.66 13.23
N ILE A 165 8.59 -9.60 12.34
CA ILE A 165 7.81 -10.81 12.07
C ILE A 165 8.66 -12.01 12.48
N SER A 166 8.16 -12.83 13.41
CA SER A 166 8.90 -14.03 13.85
C SER A 166 9.04 -15.01 12.69
N LEU A 167 10.25 -15.44 12.43
CA LEU A 167 10.52 -16.61 11.60
C LEU A 167 10.13 -17.83 12.44
N SER A 168 9.08 -18.56 12.04
CA SER A 168 8.66 -19.82 12.66
C SER A 168 9.53 -20.97 12.16
#